data_d3a041e7d1d2acac67175636ebbc2278
#
_entry.id   d3a041e7d1d2acac67175636ebbc2278
#
_cell.length_a   1.000
_cell.length_b   1.000
_cell.length_c   1.000
_cell.angle_alpha   90.00
_cell.angle_beta   90.00
_cell.angle_gamma   90.00
#
_symmetry.space_group_name_H-M   'P 1'
#
loop_
_entity.id
_entity.type
_entity.pdbx_description
1 polymer ?
#
loop_
_entity_poly.entity_id
_entity_poly.type
_entity_poly.pdbx_seq_one_letter_code
_entity_poly.pdbx_strand_id
1 'polypeptide(L)'
;MSTSDPSILHSERLFPNKEANSDCIVALSLLDATTVDFLDASAVWLFECEQQNRGNLVNHLRQSLRITLDAYPQWCGLIKAVDSVDGPAIADRDRLEPHARRFGRVYVHYGTRADPGVEFVTARAADTLDGLCPSSRTTSQPLWNQEKVALSKFVPKTCLANPLKQPVVDNADINPPVMAIQVTELACGGFALAVKIAHPLADAQSLFHFVKDWASVSRSALLCDPIPVLKPLFEPARLDDAAAGDINAATPDESIIEQTKSLPVHRYDWWNVPPDSPLKTRIPEAFRNQDIAPAGKQIPWSEWDTKAPVSHYIVHLSREQVEKIWTQANNVSATTTKTNRLSRHDAILAHIWSSINRARKMQHDPGPVHCDLAYGCRPAFHLSDAFMGSLSVMVNVEMAGAELTTTANSDGKETAVLPPIAHRIRQTLLQLKNHPARLAAHLHRLAYETSPQRIWQGFLGSRHVMVTTWACAGLYDVDFGLGPLSSSSARYADGILANLDGLVLIKEAPPSPSPSDRESEVRHCRVPSAWTGHGVDVQIHLRSEDMLRLLRDPLLLPDTM
;
A
#
# COMPACT_ATOMS: atom_id res chain seq x y z
N MET A 1 14.42 -24.34 -10.40
CA MET A 1 15.74 -24.05 -9.78
C MET A 1 15.45 -23.27 -8.52
N SER A 2 15.98 -23.67 -7.37
CA SER A 2 15.83 -22.89 -6.13
C SER A 2 16.59 -21.58 -6.33
N THR A 3 15.89 -20.46 -6.30
CA THR A 3 16.52 -19.14 -6.35
C THR A 3 17.16 -18.90 -5.00
N SER A 4 18.49 -18.83 -4.95
CA SER A 4 19.22 -18.49 -3.73
C SER A 4 18.96 -17.03 -3.34
N ASP A 5 18.95 -16.75 -2.04
CA ASP A 5 18.91 -15.37 -1.54
C ASP A 5 20.09 -14.55 -2.08
N PRO A 6 19.93 -13.25 -2.31
CA PRO A 6 21.04 -12.36 -2.66
C PRO A 6 22.14 -12.37 -1.60
N SER A 7 23.39 -12.36 -2.03
CA SER A 7 24.54 -12.19 -1.15
C SER A 7 24.69 -10.72 -0.76
N ILE A 8 24.56 -10.38 0.50
CA ILE A 8 24.81 -9.03 1.01
C ILE A 8 26.30 -8.74 0.92
N LEU A 9 26.64 -7.62 0.29
CA LEU A 9 28.01 -7.14 0.14
C LEU A 9 28.38 -6.11 1.22
N HIS A 10 27.44 -5.19 1.50
CA HIS A 10 27.66 -4.10 2.46
C HIS A 10 26.33 -3.55 2.96
N SER A 11 26.33 -3.05 4.18
CA SER A 11 25.24 -2.28 4.77
C SER A 11 25.80 -1.07 5.51
N GLU A 12 25.18 0.08 5.34
CA GLU A 12 25.58 1.33 5.98
C GLU A 12 24.35 2.20 6.28
N ARG A 13 24.52 3.21 7.14
CA ARG A 13 23.50 4.21 7.43
C ARG A 13 23.80 5.49 6.63
N LEU A 14 22.81 5.93 5.85
CA LEU A 14 22.90 7.16 5.09
C LEU A 14 22.09 8.26 5.76
N PHE A 15 22.62 9.46 5.66
CA PHE A 15 22.05 10.67 6.22
C PHE A 15 21.92 11.73 5.12
N PRO A 16 21.10 12.77 5.30
CA PRO A 16 21.06 13.93 4.43
C PRO A 16 22.46 14.47 4.15
N ASN A 17 22.64 15.08 2.99
CA ASN A 17 23.90 15.70 2.62
C ASN A 17 24.13 17.00 3.43
N LYS A 18 23.03 17.70 3.77
CA LYS A 18 23.04 18.89 4.62
C LYS A 18 22.80 18.51 6.07
N GLU A 19 23.62 19.04 6.96
CA GLU A 19 23.37 18.91 8.39
C GLU A 19 22.07 19.66 8.77
N ALA A 20 21.30 19.07 9.71
CA ALA A 20 20.12 19.73 10.24
C ALA A 20 20.53 20.94 11.10
N ASN A 21 19.86 22.06 10.90
CA ASN A 21 20.11 23.27 11.71
C ASN A 21 19.47 23.23 13.10
N SER A 22 18.46 22.39 13.31
CA SER A 22 17.73 22.23 14.57
C SER A 22 17.05 20.87 14.62
N ASP A 23 16.81 20.37 15.85
CA ASP A 23 15.98 19.20 16.06
C ASP A 23 14.48 19.56 15.89
N CYS A 24 13.73 18.63 15.35
CA CYS A 24 12.30 18.76 15.09
C CYS A 24 11.55 17.60 15.75
N ILE A 25 10.47 17.91 16.45
CA ILE A 25 9.47 16.95 16.92
C ILE A 25 8.15 17.25 16.22
N VAL A 26 7.63 16.29 15.48
CA VAL A 26 6.41 16.43 14.68
C VAL A 26 5.47 15.27 15.00
N ALA A 27 4.28 15.59 15.54
CA ALA A 27 3.22 14.61 15.70
C ALA A 27 2.80 14.08 14.32
N LEU A 28 2.71 12.77 14.17
CA LEU A 28 2.07 12.16 13.00
C LEU A 28 0.54 12.30 13.12
N SER A 29 -0.14 12.28 11.99
CA SER A 29 -1.59 12.43 12.00
C SER A 29 -2.29 11.25 12.67
N LEU A 30 -3.55 11.45 13.03
CA LEU A 30 -4.40 10.42 13.61
C LEU A 30 -4.53 9.20 12.69
N LEU A 31 -4.55 9.39 11.35
CA LEU A 31 -4.55 8.28 10.40
C LEU A 31 -3.19 7.56 10.36
N ASP A 32 -2.08 8.28 10.36
CA ASP A 32 -0.74 7.68 10.41
C ASP A 32 -0.60 6.76 11.64
N ALA A 33 -1.10 7.20 12.79
CA ALA A 33 -1.06 6.44 14.02
C ALA A 33 -1.82 5.11 13.94
N THR A 34 -2.85 4.98 13.11
CA THR A 34 -3.60 3.72 12.94
C THR A 34 -2.79 2.63 12.25
N THR A 35 -1.73 2.99 11.53
CA THR A 35 -0.96 2.08 10.68
C THR A 35 0.30 1.52 11.33
N VAL A 36 0.56 1.81 12.61
CA VAL A 36 1.77 1.35 13.34
C VAL A 36 1.94 -0.17 13.33
N ASP A 37 0.86 -0.92 13.36
CA ASP A 37 0.88 -2.39 13.33
C ASP A 37 0.72 -2.98 11.91
N PHE A 38 0.66 -2.13 10.89
CA PHE A 38 0.67 -2.59 9.50
C PHE A 38 2.07 -3.07 9.12
N LEU A 39 2.12 -3.89 8.08
CA LEU A 39 3.40 -4.21 7.44
C LEU A 39 4.01 -2.96 6.82
N ASP A 40 5.34 -2.93 6.74
CA ASP A 40 6.07 -1.84 6.10
C ASP A 40 5.55 -1.59 4.68
N ALA A 41 5.39 -0.34 4.29
CA ALA A 41 5.14 0.01 2.90
C ALA A 41 6.39 -0.38 2.08
N SER A 42 6.24 -1.33 1.16
CA SER A 42 7.40 -1.95 0.50
C SER A 42 7.12 -2.24 -0.98
N ALA A 43 8.10 -1.91 -1.82
CA ALA A 43 8.07 -2.20 -3.25
C ALA A 43 9.45 -2.54 -3.81
N VAL A 44 9.46 -3.29 -4.92
CA VAL A 44 10.65 -3.69 -5.65
C VAL A 44 10.49 -3.30 -7.11
N TRP A 45 11.52 -2.68 -7.67
CA TRP A 45 11.65 -2.37 -9.09
C TRP A 45 12.81 -3.15 -9.70
N LEU A 46 12.64 -3.65 -10.91
CA LEU A 46 13.67 -4.31 -11.72
C LEU A 46 14.05 -3.38 -12.86
N PHE A 47 15.34 -3.03 -12.96
CA PHE A 47 15.86 -2.11 -13.96
C PHE A 47 16.92 -2.75 -14.85
N GLU A 48 16.93 -2.34 -16.12
CA GLU A 48 18.09 -2.50 -16.97
C GLU A 48 19.17 -1.47 -16.57
N CYS A 49 20.44 -1.80 -16.80
CA CYS A 49 21.55 -0.88 -16.56
C CYS A 49 22.55 -0.95 -17.72
N GLU A 50 22.82 0.21 -18.32
CA GLU A 50 23.83 0.30 -19.37
C GLU A 50 25.23 -0.08 -18.88
N GLN A 51 26.01 -0.71 -19.73
CA GLN A 51 27.34 -1.21 -19.37
C GLN A 51 28.24 -0.11 -18.79
N GLN A 52 28.16 1.10 -19.34
CA GLN A 52 28.94 2.25 -18.87
C GLN A 52 28.60 2.69 -17.45
N ASN A 53 27.38 2.43 -16.98
CA ASN A 53 26.88 2.85 -15.66
C ASN A 53 27.15 1.79 -14.58
N ARG A 54 27.38 0.52 -14.94
CA ARG A 54 27.51 -0.61 -14.00
C ARG A 54 28.59 -0.42 -12.96
N GLY A 55 29.77 0.05 -13.37
CA GLY A 55 30.92 0.22 -12.47
C GLY A 55 30.71 1.29 -11.38
N ASN A 56 29.76 2.21 -11.55
CA ASN A 56 29.47 3.29 -10.61
C ASN A 56 28.03 3.25 -10.06
N LEU A 57 27.24 2.26 -10.41
CA LEU A 57 25.81 2.12 -10.06
C LEU A 57 25.54 2.42 -8.59
N VAL A 58 26.13 1.63 -7.71
CA VAL A 58 25.89 1.71 -6.27
C VAL A 58 26.31 3.06 -5.69
N ASN A 59 27.49 3.57 -6.10
CA ASN A 59 27.99 4.84 -5.60
C ASN A 59 27.13 6.02 -6.09
N HIS A 60 26.67 5.98 -7.32
CA HIS A 60 25.79 6.98 -7.89
C HIS A 60 24.43 7.01 -7.17
N LEU A 61 23.80 5.86 -6.95
CA LEU A 61 22.54 5.75 -6.21
C LEU A 61 22.69 6.20 -4.76
N ARG A 62 23.81 5.88 -4.11
CA ARG A 62 24.14 6.37 -2.76
C ARG A 62 24.23 7.89 -2.70
N GLN A 63 24.93 8.51 -3.62
CA GLN A 63 25.11 9.96 -3.63
C GLN A 63 23.79 10.69 -3.93
N SER A 64 23.05 10.25 -4.94
CA SER A 64 21.76 10.85 -5.30
C SER A 64 20.72 10.67 -4.17
N LEU A 65 20.76 9.53 -3.45
CA LEU A 65 19.91 9.31 -2.28
C LEU A 65 20.20 10.33 -1.18
N ARG A 66 21.46 10.57 -0.84
CA ARG A 66 21.82 11.57 0.19
C ARG A 66 21.33 12.98 -0.15
N ILE A 67 21.40 13.36 -1.43
CA ILE A 67 20.84 14.65 -1.90
C ILE A 67 19.31 14.65 -1.75
N THR A 68 18.65 13.55 -2.08
CA THR A 68 17.19 13.44 -1.94
C THR A 68 16.76 13.54 -0.48
N LEU A 69 17.49 12.91 0.43
CA LEU A 69 17.21 12.96 1.87
C LEU A 69 17.28 14.37 2.48
N ASP A 70 17.95 15.33 1.81
CA ASP A 70 17.91 16.74 2.22
C ASP A 70 16.47 17.30 2.25
N ALA A 71 15.56 16.76 1.43
CA ALA A 71 14.15 17.12 1.41
C ALA A 71 13.25 16.19 2.26
N TYR A 72 13.78 15.07 2.77
CA TYR A 72 13.08 14.06 3.55
C TYR A 72 13.78 13.76 4.90
N PRO A 73 14.21 14.78 5.66
CA PRO A 73 15.00 14.54 6.88
C PRO A 73 14.25 13.73 7.95
N GLN A 74 12.92 13.81 8.00
CA GLN A 74 12.07 13.05 8.92
C GLN A 74 12.20 11.52 8.73
N TRP A 75 12.61 11.05 7.56
CA TRP A 75 12.81 9.62 7.29
C TRP A 75 14.18 9.10 7.74
N CYS A 76 15.02 9.99 8.27
CA CYS A 76 16.27 9.62 8.95
C CYS A 76 16.12 9.60 10.47
N GLY A 77 15.01 10.10 11.00
CA GLY A 77 14.79 10.32 12.43
C GLY A 77 14.25 9.10 13.18
N LEU A 78 13.94 9.34 14.43
CA LEU A 78 13.37 8.37 15.37
C LEU A 78 11.84 8.47 15.36
N ILE A 79 11.16 7.37 15.15
CA ILE A 79 9.72 7.27 15.37
C ILE A 79 9.47 6.86 16.82
N LYS A 80 8.62 7.59 17.50
CA LYS A 80 8.27 7.40 18.91
C LYS A 80 6.76 7.34 19.10
N ALA A 81 6.31 6.70 20.19
CA ALA A 81 4.91 6.71 20.59
C ALA A 81 4.74 7.23 22.01
N VAL A 82 3.56 7.71 22.32
CA VAL A 82 3.12 7.93 23.69
C VAL A 82 2.68 6.58 24.26
N ASP A 83 3.53 5.93 25.02
CA ASP A 83 3.39 4.58 25.57
C ASP A 83 3.00 4.58 27.06
N SER A 84 2.87 5.76 27.67
CA SER A 84 2.43 5.98 29.05
C SER A 84 1.09 6.72 29.11
N VAL A 85 0.25 6.38 30.09
CA VAL A 85 -0.99 7.08 30.39
C VAL A 85 -0.73 8.52 30.92
N ASP A 86 0.46 8.78 31.45
CA ASP A 86 0.90 10.10 31.90
C ASP A 86 1.34 11.01 30.75
N GLY A 87 1.32 10.51 29.53
CA GLY A 87 1.70 11.23 28.32
C GLY A 87 3.15 10.99 27.89
N PRO A 88 3.67 11.76 26.94
CA PRO A 88 5.02 11.63 26.40
C PRO A 88 6.08 12.05 27.43
N ALA A 89 7.35 11.73 27.15
CA ALA A 89 8.47 12.20 27.94
C ALA A 89 8.42 13.74 28.15
N ILE A 90 8.80 14.21 29.33
CA ILE A 90 8.68 15.64 29.71
C ILE A 90 9.35 16.56 28.68
N ALA A 91 10.51 16.16 28.14
CA ALA A 91 11.26 16.92 27.14
C ALA A 91 10.50 17.09 25.81
N ASP A 92 9.60 16.17 25.46
CA ASP A 92 8.85 16.17 24.20
C ASP A 92 7.44 16.79 24.38
N ARG A 93 6.94 16.84 25.62
CA ARG A 93 5.54 17.19 25.95
C ARG A 93 5.12 18.55 25.44
N ASP A 94 5.90 19.59 25.68
CA ASP A 94 5.54 20.96 25.35
C ASP A 94 5.60 21.26 23.84
N ARG A 95 6.16 20.32 23.05
CA ARG A 95 6.28 20.42 21.59
C ARG A 95 5.15 19.70 20.86
N LEU A 96 4.24 19.04 21.59
CA LEU A 96 3.11 18.29 21.05
C LEU A 96 1.78 18.92 21.46
N GLU A 97 0.82 18.95 20.54
CA GLU A 97 -0.55 19.38 20.81
C GLU A 97 -1.25 18.44 21.81
N PRO A 98 -2.27 18.91 22.58
CA PRO A 98 -2.91 18.09 23.59
C PRO A 98 -3.42 16.73 23.11
N HIS A 99 -4.05 16.66 21.92
CA HIS A 99 -4.52 15.39 21.36
C HIS A 99 -3.37 14.42 21.05
N ALA A 100 -2.22 14.94 20.64
CA ALA A 100 -1.03 14.15 20.31
C ALA A 100 -0.27 13.63 21.55
N ARG A 101 -0.63 14.10 22.76
CA ARG A 101 -0.06 13.64 24.05
C ARG A 101 -0.79 12.42 24.62
N ARG A 102 -1.91 11.99 24.01
CA ARG A 102 -2.68 10.84 24.48
C ARG A 102 -1.99 9.53 24.12
N PHE A 103 -2.26 8.49 24.90
CA PHE A 103 -1.68 7.17 24.69
C PHE A 103 -1.87 6.65 23.24
N GLY A 104 -0.86 5.99 22.71
CA GLY A 104 -0.88 5.41 21.36
C GLY A 104 -0.71 6.42 20.22
N ARG A 105 -0.53 7.71 20.51
CA ARG A 105 -0.17 8.72 19.50
C ARG A 105 1.29 8.57 19.13
N VAL A 106 1.61 8.88 17.89
CA VAL A 106 2.93 8.67 17.30
C VAL A 106 3.50 9.99 16.84
N TYR A 107 4.80 10.17 17.00
CA TYR A 107 5.52 11.35 16.54
C TYR A 107 6.89 10.98 16.03
N VAL A 108 7.48 11.81 15.20
CA VAL A 108 8.85 11.66 14.73
C VAL A 108 9.74 12.74 15.31
N HIS A 109 10.94 12.35 15.77
CA HIS A 109 11.97 13.25 16.26
C HIS A 109 13.20 13.11 15.35
N TYR A 110 13.59 14.18 14.68
CA TYR A 110 14.66 14.16 13.69
C TYR A 110 15.52 15.44 13.74
N GLY A 111 16.65 15.40 13.04
CA GLY A 111 17.62 16.50 13.05
C GLY A 111 18.55 16.43 14.27
N THR A 112 18.72 15.26 14.85
CA THR A 112 19.52 15.02 16.05
C THR A 112 20.75 14.13 15.74
N ARG A 113 21.70 14.10 16.65
CA ARG A 113 22.83 13.17 16.57
C ARG A 113 22.43 11.70 16.84
N ALA A 114 21.24 11.49 17.41
CA ALA A 114 20.69 10.16 17.70
C ALA A 114 19.88 9.58 16.52
N ASP A 115 19.74 10.32 15.43
CA ASP A 115 19.00 9.86 14.25
C ASP A 115 19.61 8.56 13.72
N PRO A 116 18.81 7.51 13.47
CA PRO A 116 19.33 6.24 12.97
C PRO A 116 19.78 6.30 11.51
N GLY A 117 19.33 7.30 10.75
CA GLY A 117 19.53 7.37 9.30
C GLY A 117 18.72 6.32 8.55
N VAL A 118 18.93 6.27 7.23
CA VAL A 118 18.34 5.27 6.32
C VAL A 118 19.32 4.13 6.12
N GLU A 119 18.88 2.89 6.27
CA GLU A 119 19.75 1.76 5.95
C GLU A 119 19.85 1.53 4.45
N PHE A 120 21.07 1.52 3.95
CA PHE A 120 21.38 1.28 2.54
C PHE A 120 22.20 -0.02 2.41
N VAL A 121 21.56 -1.03 1.82
CA VAL A 121 22.12 -2.36 1.63
C VAL A 121 22.51 -2.55 0.18
N THR A 122 23.70 -3.07 -0.06
CA THR A 122 24.14 -3.52 -1.38
C THR A 122 24.27 -5.02 -1.40
N ALA A 123 23.80 -5.64 -2.47
CA ALA A 123 23.78 -7.08 -2.62
C ALA A 123 24.06 -7.50 -4.06
N ARG A 124 24.32 -8.79 -4.26
CA ARG A 124 24.45 -9.43 -5.58
C ARG A 124 23.62 -10.70 -5.64
N ALA A 125 22.96 -10.92 -6.78
CA ALA A 125 22.20 -12.12 -7.07
C ALA A 125 22.63 -12.76 -8.38
N ALA A 126 22.50 -14.09 -8.45
CA ALA A 126 22.73 -14.87 -9.66
C ALA A 126 21.56 -14.78 -10.66
N ASP A 127 20.48 -14.16 -10.27
CA ASP A 127 19.28 -13.96 -11.10
C ASP A 127 19.56 -13.03 -12.28
N THR A 128 18.77 -13.20 -13.35
CA THR A 128 18.75 -12.30 -14.49
C THR A 128 17.37 -11.65 -14.62
N LEU A 129 17.28 -10.48 -15.26
CA LEU A 129 15.99 -9.82 -15.51
C LEU A 129 15.02 -10.72 -16.28
N ASP A 130 15.51 -11.45 -17.30
CA ASP A 130 14.66 -12.38 -18.08
C ASP A 130 14.19 -13.58 -17.26
N GLY A 131 15.01 -14.04 -16.30
CA GLY A 131 14.62 -15.09 -15.36
C GLY A 131 13.60 -14.62 -14.34
N LEU A 132 13.69 -13.37 -13.91
CA LEU A 132 12.77 -12.75 -12.94
C LEU A 132 11.47 -12.28 -13.60
N CYS A 133 11.55 -11.60 -14.74
CA CYS A 133 10.40 -11.11 -15.49
C CYS A 133 10.70 -11.14 -17.00
N PRO A 134 10.31 -12.22 -17.72
CA PRO A 134 10.45 -12.28 -19.16
C PRO A 134 9.71 -11.14 -19.86
N SER A 135 10.28 -10.58 -20.93
CA SER A 135 9.64 -9.48 -21.68
C SER A 135 8.28 -9.85 -22.27
N SER A 136 8.05 -11.14 -22.55
CA SER A 136 6.77 -11.66 -23.04
C SER A 136 5.83 -12.11 -21.92
N ARG A 137 6.12 -11.83 -20.63
CA ARG A 137 5.36 -12.36 -19.49
C ARG A 137 3.86 -12.09 -19.62
N THR A 138 3.47 -10.86 -19.92
CA THR A 138 2.05 -10.46 -19.98
C THR A 138 1.25 -11.25 -21.03
N THR A 139 1.88 -11.66 -22.13
CA THR A 139 1.24 -12.44 -23.19
C THR A 139 1.40 -13.94 -23.02
N SER A 140 2.59 -14.41 -22.59
CA SER A 140 2.90 -15.84 -22.47
C SER A 140 2.46 -16.46 -21.14
N GLN A 141 2.34 -15.63 -20.08
CA GLN A 141 2.02 -16.05 -18.71
C GLN A 141 1.06 -15.06 -18.05
N PRO A 142 -0.17 -14.89 -18.55
CA PRO A 142 -1.14 -13.97 -17.94
C PRO A 142 -1.54 -14.40 -16.51
N LEU A 143 -1.40 -15.68 -16.17
CA LEU A 143 -1.54 -16.24 -14.83
C LEU A 143 -0.15 -16.60 -14.30
N TRP A 144 0.51 -15.64 -13.66
CA TRP A 144 1.91 -15.75 -13.29
C TRP A 144 2.11 -16.15 -11.83
N ASN A 145 2.74 -17.29 -11.60
CA ASN A 145 3.06 -17.78 -10.25
C ASN A 145 4.24 -17.02 -9.65
N GLN A 146 3.99 -16.19 -8.66
CA GLN A 146 4.99 -15.39 -7.96
C GLN A 146 5.83 -16.18 -6.96
N GLU A 147 5.37 -17.32 -6.46
CA GLU A 147 6.15 -18.17 -5.56
C GLU A 147 7.45 -18.65 -6.20
N LYS A 148 7.46 -18.76 -7.54
CA LYS A 148 8.64 -19.19 -8.32
C LYS A 148 9.67 -18.07 -8.51
N VAL A 149 9.26 -16.82 -8.40
CA VAL A 149 10.11 -15.63 -8.65
C VAL A 149 10.61 -15.03 -7.34
N ALA A 150 9.77 -15.00 -6.32
CA ALA A 150 10.07 -14.56 -4.96
C ALA A 150 10.79 -13.19 -4.89
N LEU A 151 10.17 -12.13 -5.45
CA LEU A 151 10.75 -10.77 -5.44
C LEU A 151 11.01 -10.24 -4.02
N SER A 152 10.31 -10.78 -3.02
CA SER A 152 10.53 -10.45 -1.60
C SER A 152 11.97 -10.71 -1.12
N LYS A 153 12.73 -11.57 -1.81
CA LYS A 153 14.14 -11.81 -1.48
C LYS A 153 15.04 -10.60 -1.70
N PHE A 154 14.62 -9.63 -2.53
CA PHE A 154 15.35 -8.38 -2.77
C PHE A 154 15.06 -7.30 -1.74
N VAL A 155 14.06 -7.50 -0.85
CA VAL A 155 13.76 -6.56 0.23
C VAL A 155 14.78 -6.72 1.36
N PRO A 156 15.34 -5.62 1.89
CA PRO A 156 16.29 -5.72 3.00
C PRO A 156 15.65 -6.39 4.21
N LYS A 157 16.39 -7.32 4.85
CA LYS A 157 15.92 -8.06 6.04
C LYS A 157 15.92 -7.20 7.32
N THR A 158 16.34 -5.96 7.23
CA THR A 158 16.36 -4.99 8.33
C THR A 158 15.01 -4.90 9.03
N CYS A 159 15.00 -5.01 10.33
CA CYS A 159 13.82 -4.70 11.13
C CYS A 159 13.66 -3.18 11.21
N LEU A 160 12.55 -2.64 10.73
CA LEU A 160 12.26 -1.22 10.87
C LEU A 160 11.73 -0.90 12.27
N ALA A 161 11.86 0.36 12.66
CA ALA A 161 11.35 0.85 13.92
C ALA A 161 9.82 0.72 13.99
N ASN A 162 9.34 0.13 15.09
CA ASN A 162 7.93 0.18 15.46
C ASN A 162 7.83 0.83 16.84
N PRO A 163 7.19 1.99 16.97
CA PRO A 163 7.24 2.78 18.20
C PRO A 163 6.51 2.14 19.39
N LEU A 164 5.64 1.14 19.14
CA LEU A 164 4.91 0.42 20.19
C LEU A 164 5.50 -0.95 20.53
N LYS A 165 6.55 -1.37 19.81
CA LYS A 165 7.22 -2.65 20.05
C LYS A 165 8.69 -2.40 20.37
N GLN A 166 9.16 -2.96 21.46
CA GLN A 166 10.60 -2.97 21.74
C GLN A 166 11.32 -3.68 20.57
N PRO A 167 12.32 -3.05 19.95
CA PRO A 167 13.08 -3.69 18.90
C PRO A 167 13.82 -4.90 19.48
N VAL A 168 13.64 -6.05 18.81
CA VAL A 168 14.53 -7.21 19.06
C VAL A 168 15.80 -6.94 18.25
N VAL A 169 16.71 -6.18 18.83
CA VAL A 169 18.04 -5.90 18.23
C VAL A 169 19.11 -6.59 19.05
N ASP A 170 20.00 -7.29 18.36
CA ASP A 170 21.17 -7.93 18.98
C ASP A 170 22.17 -6.90 19.57
N ASN A 171 21.99 -5.62 19.25
CA ASN A 171 22.85 -4.53 19.68
C ASN A 171 21.98 -3.36 20.18
N ALA A 172 21.87 -3.20 21.49
CA ALA A 172 21.02 -2.21 22.16
C ALA A 172 21.44 -0.73 21.89
N ASP A 173 22.62 -0.52 21.30
CA ASP A 173 23.18 0.83 21.10
C ASP A 173 22.78 1.47 19.76
N ILE A 174 22.10 0.73 18.87
CA ILE A 174 21.73 1.23 17.53
C ILE A 174 20.22 1.24 17.36
N ASN A 175 19.64 2.44 17.25
CA ASN A 175 18.22 2.59 16.95
C ASN A 175 17.88 1.98 15.58
N PRO A 176 16.79 1.21 15.46
CA PRO A 176 16.34 0.71 14.16
C PRO A 176 15.91 1.89 13.26
N PRO A 177 16.19 1.81 11.94
CA PRO A 177 15.81 2.84 11.01
C PRO A 177 14.30 2.80 10.74
N VAL A 178 13.76 3.89 10.26
CA VAL A 178 12.36 3.93 9.76
C VAL A 178 12.27 3.60 8.27
N MET A 179 13.40 3.58 7.55
CA MET A 179 13.48 3.23 6.13
C MET A 179 14.73 2.39 5.84
N ALA A 180 14.57 1.40 4.97
CA ALA A 180 15.68 0.60 4.46
C ALA A 180 15.54 0.41 2.95
N ILE A 181 16.67 0.49 2.26
CA ILE A 181 16.80 0.39 0.80
C ILE A 181 17.81 -0.70 0.49
N GLN A 182 17.51 -1.54 -0.51
CA GLN A 182 18.49 -2.51 -1.01
C GLN A 182 18.64 -2.37 -2.52
N VAL A 183 19.88 -2.23 -2.96
CA VAL A 183 20.30 -2.30 -4.37
C VAL A 183 20.97 -3.64 -4.58
N THR A 184 20.38 -4.47 -5.45
CA THR A 184 20.93 -5.81 -5.76
C THR A 184 21.36 -5.85 -7.22
N GLU A 185 22.66 -6.01 -7.46
CA GLU A 185 23.21 -6.25 -8.80
C GLU A 185 22.82 -7.64 -9.29
N LEU A 186 22.29 -7.73 -10.51
CA LEU A 186 21.89 -8.98 -11.14
C LEU A 186 22.98 -9.49 -12.09
N ALA A 187 23.04 -10.81 -12.32
CA ALA A 187 24.05 -11.44 -13.15
C ALA A 187 24.08 -10.92 -14.61
N CYS A 188 22.96 -10.44 -15.15
CA CYS A 188 22.88 -9.82 -16.48
C CYS A 188 23.40 -8.37 -16.52
N GLY A 189 23.76 -7.79 -15.38
CA GLY A 189 24.17 -6.40 -15.23
C GLY A 189 23.04 -5.42 -15.02
N GLY A 190 21.76 -5.84 -14.99
CA GLY A 190 20.66 -5.07 -14.47
C GLY A 190 20.68 -5.03 -12.93
N PHE A 191 19.70 -4.39 -12.32
CA PHE A 191 19.60 -4.34 -10.86
C PHE A 191 18.16 -4.38 -10.37
N ALA A 192 17.99 -4.87 -9.14
CA ALA A 192 16.75 -4.74 -8.38
C ALA A 192 16.94 -3.65 -7.33
N LEU A 193 15.97 -2.74 -7.24
CA LEU A 193 15.88 -1.72 -6.21
C LEU A 193 14.68 -2.04 -5.33
N ALA A 194 14.91 -2.28 -4.05
CA ALA A 194 13.86 -2.46 -3.05
C ALA A 194 13.87 -1.31 -2.06
N VAL A 195 12.70 -0.77 -1.76
CA VAL A 195 12.51 0.27 -0.75
C VAL A 195 11.43 -0.19 0.21
N LYS A 196 11.67 -0.11 1.49
CA LYS A 196 10.66 -0.28 2.53
C LYS A 196 10.75 0.82 3.57
N ILE A 197 9.59 1.24 4.07
CA ILE A 197 9.46 2.31 5.06
C ILE A 197 8.38 1.94 6.08
N ALA A 198 8.58 2.34 7.33
CA ALA A 198 7.59 2.16 8.39
C ALA A 198 6.25 2.81 7.99
N HIS A 199 5.18 2.02 8.01
CA HIS A 199 3.89 2.43 7.44
C HIS A 199 3.34 3.75 8.00
N PRO A 200 3.53 4.13 9.28
CA PRO A 200 3.07 5.43 9.78
C PRO A 200 3.69 6.65 9.08
N LEU A 201 4.82 6.48 8.40
CA LEU A 201 5.51 7.57 7.69
C LEU A 201 5.17 7.62 6.20
N ALA A 202 4.68 6.52 5.63
CA ALA A 202 4.37 6.47 4.21
C ALA A 202 3.34 5.38 3.86
N ASP A 203 2.32 5.76 3.12
CA ASP A 203 1.55 4.85 2.29
C ASP A 203 2.25 4.66 0.92
N ALA A 204 1.64 3.89 0.01
CA ALA A 204 2.19 3.65 -1.31
C ALA A 204 2.40 4.96 -2.11
N GLN A 205 1.48 5.93 -1.99
CA GLN A 205 1.59 7.22 -2.68
C GLN A 205 2.83 7.99 -2.22
N SER A 206 3.07 8.06 -0.91
CA SER A 206 4.27 8.70 -0.35
C SER A 206 5.55 7.97 -0.74
N LEU A 207 5.53 6.63 -0.74
CA LEU A 207 6.67 5.81 -1.17
C LEU A 207 7.03 6.09 -2.64
N PHE A 208 6.04 6.12 -3.54
CA PHE A 208 6.30 6.38 -4.97
C PHE A 208 6.72 7.82 -5.23
N HIS A 209 6.15 8.77 -4.50
CA HIS A 209 6.59 10.17 -4.60
C HIS A 209 8.09 10.30 -4.27
N PHE A 210 8.52 9.69 -3.18
CA PHE A 210 9.94 9.65 -2.80
C PHE A 210 10.82 8.99 -3.87
N VAL A 211 10.43 7.82 -4.38
CA VAL A 211 11.26 7.10 -5.36
C VAL A 211 11.36 7.88 -6.67
N LYS A 212 10.29 8.58 -7.09
CA LYS A 212 10.30 9.47 -8.25
C LYS A 212 11.20 10.69 -8.03
N ASP A 213 11.15 11.30 -6.85
CA ASP A 213 12.03 12.40 -6.48
C ASP A 213 13.50 11.95 -6.50
N TRP A 214 13.80 10.79 -5.91
CA TRP A 214 15.14 10.22 -5.95
C TRP A 214 15.60 9.90 -7.38
N ALA A 215 14.73 9.31 -8.20
CA ALA A 215 15.02 9.04 -9.60
C ALA A 215 15.31 10.33 -10.39
N SER A 216 14.55 11.39 -10.13
CA SER A 216 14.78 12.70 -10.78
C SER A 216 16.12 13.32 -10.42
N VAL A 217 16.52 13.24 -9.14
CA VAL A 217 17.85 13.68 -8.65
C VAL A 217 18.97 12.85 -9.31
N SER A 218 18.79 11.51 -9.32
CA SER A 218 19.74 10.58 -9.95
C SER A 218 19.96 10.91 -11.42
N ARG A 219 18.87 11.04 -12.18
CA ARG A 219 18.92 11.35 -13.61
C ARG A 219 19.59 12.69 -13.88
N SER A 220 19.21 13.75 -13.16
CA SER A 220 19.82 15.07 -13.33
C SER A 220 21.32 15.06 -13.05
N ALA A 221 21.75 14.33 -12.00
CA ALA A 221 23.16 14.19 -11.67
C ALA A 221 23.96 13.46 -12.76
N LEU A 222 23.38 12.45 -13.43
CA LEU A 222 24.01 11.74 -14.55
C LEU A 222 24.14 12.61 -15.80
N LEU A 223 23.13 13.43 -16.07
CA LEU A 223 23.10 14.31 -17.24
C LEU A 223 23.86 15.62 -17.02
N CYS A 224 24.42 15.83 -15.81
CA CYS A 224 25.02 17.11 -15.39
C CYS A 224 24.01 18.27 -15.48
N ASP A 225 22.72 17.99 -15.37
CA ASP A 225 21.66 18.98 -15.31
C ASP A 225 21.54 19.57 -13.88
N PRO A 226 20.92 20.73 -13.73
CA PRO A 226 20.59 21.26 -12.40
C PRO A 226 19.74 20.29 -11.59
N ILE A 227 20.14 20.02 -10.34
CA ILE A 227 19.37 19.16 -9.44
C ILE A 227 18.01 19.80 -9.18
N PRO A 228 16.89 19.05 -9.34
CA PRO A 228 15.56 19.58 -9.12
C PRO A 228 15.32 19.98 -7.67
N VAL A 229 14.54 21.04 -7.47
CA VAL A 229 14.09 21.43 -6.13
C VAL A 229 12.92 20.55 -5.74
N LEU A 230 13.15 19.63 -4.82
CA LEU A 230 12.11 18.72 -4.29
C LEU A 230 11.21 19.46 -3.31
N LYS A 231 9.91 19.13 -3.30
CA LYS A 231 8.90 19.79 -2.48
C LYS A 231 7.91 18.80 -1.87
N PRO A 232 8.37 17.77 -1.14
CA PRO A 232 7.46 16.95 -0.36
C PRO A 232 6.81 17.79 0.74
N LEU A 233 5.54 17.53 1.03
CA LEU A 233 4.78 18.21 2.07
C LEU A 233 4.65 17.29 3.28
N PHE A 234 5.47 17.50 4.30
CA PHE A 234 5.37 16.77 5.56
C PHE A 234 4.77 17.68 6.64
N GLU A 235 3.45 17.77 6.64
CA GLU A 235 2.64 18.62 7.52
C GLU A 235 1.48 17.84 8.12
N PRO A 236 1.70 16.76 8.91
CA PRO A 236 0.63 15.87 9.40
C PRO A 236 -0.49 16.61 10.16
N ALA A 237 -0.17 17.70 10.86
CA ALA A 237 -1.13 18.51 11.58
C ALA A 237 -2.27 19.04 10.70
N ARG A 238 -2.01 19.33 9.40
CA ARG A 238 -3.08 19.78 8.48
C ARG A 238 -4.19 18.75 8.31
N LEU A 239 -3.90 17.47 8.48
CA LEU A 239 -4.93 16.44 8.46
C LEU A 239 -5.73 16.44 9.75
N ASP A 240 -5.06 16.59 10.89
CA ASP A 240 -5.71 16.61 12.20
C ASP A 240 -6.56 17.90 12.38
N ASP A 241 -6.10 19.03 11.82
CA ASP A 241 -6.88 20.30 11.75
C ASP A 241 -8.18 20.15 10.94
N ALA A 242 -8.26 19.17 10.04
CA ALA A 242 -9.48 18.86 9.29
C ALA A 242 -10.49 18.01 10.08
N ALA A 243 -10.17 17.61 11.31
CA ALA A 243 -11.10 16.90 12.19
C ALA A 243 -12.32 17.78 12.55
N ALA A 244 -13.48 17.14 12.71
CA ALA A 244 -14.66 17.85 13.19
C ALA A 244 -14.53 18.25 14.67
N GLY A 245 -14.96 19.45 15.04
CA GLY A 245 -14.94 19.92 16.43
C GLY A 245 -13.54 20.13 16.99
N ASP A 246 -13.45 20.25 18.31
CA ASP A 246 -12.18 20.47 19.02
C ASP A 246 -11.61 19.12 19.50
N ILE A 247 -10.60 18.61 18.81
CA ILE A 247 -9.91 17.36 19.19
C ILE A 247 -8.95 17.53 20.38
N ASN A 248 -8.66 18.76 20.79
CA ASN A 248 -7.83 19.08 21.96
C ASN A 248 -8.65 19.17 23.26
N ALA A 249 -9.99 19.21 23.18
CA ALA A 249 -10.86 19.19 24.35
C ALA A 249 -10.64 17.93 25.21
N ALA A 250 -10.97 18.03 26.50
CA ALA A 250 -10.79 16.92 27.46
C ALA A 250 -11.70 15.72 27.13
N THR A 251 -12.87 15.96 26.56
CA THR A 251 -13.88 14.94 26.24
C THR A 251 -14.35 15.10 24.80
N PRO A 252 -14.74 13.99 24.14
CA PRO A 252 -15.27 14.03 22.79
C PRO A 252 -16.63 14.71 22.73
N ASP A 253 -16.99 15.20 21.53
CA ASP A 253 -18.36 15.58 21.20
C ASP A 253 -19.12 14.33 20.70
N GLU A 254 -20.06 13.84 21.52
CA GLU A 254 -20.83 12.64 21.22
C GLU A 254 -21.70 12.80 19.95
N SER A 255 -22.12 14.04 19.63
CA SER A 255 -22.90 14.29 18.41
C SER A 255 -22.06 14.11 17.14
N ILE A 256 -20.77 14.41 17.21
CA ILE A 256 -19.81 14.16 16.13
C ILE A 256 -19.51 12.65 16.05
N ILE A 257 -19.30 11.98 17.19
CA ILE A 257 -19.08 10.52 17.20
C ILE A 257 -20.26 9.77 16.57
N GLU A 258 -21.50 10.18 16.85
CA GLU A 258 -22.70 9.55 16.27
C GLU A 258 -22.68 9.59 14.73
N GLN A 259 -22.17 10.64 14.12
CA GLN A 259 -22.06 10.75 12.65
C GLN A 259 -21.16 9.67 12.05
N THR A 260 -20.20 9.14 12.81
CA THR A 260 -19.30 8.07 12.33
C THR A 260 -19.98 6.73 12.15
N LYS A 261 -21.13 6.48 12.77
CA LYS A 261 -21.87 5.21 12.67
C LYS A 261 -22.36 4.92 11.25
N SER A 262 -22.48 5.96 10.42
CA SER A 262 -22.89 5.82 9.01
C SER A 262 -21.72 5.60 8.04
N LEU A 263 -20.47 5.59 8.51
CA LEU A 263 -19.33 5.26 7.67
C LEU A 263 -19.31 3.76 7.35
N PRO A 264 -19.08 3.39 6.09
CA PRO A 264 -18.95 1.99 5.69
C PRO A 264 -17.55 1.48 6.03
N VAL A 265 -17.24 1.38 7.32
CA VAL A 265 -15.95 0.88 7.84
C VAL A 265 -16.21 -0.13 8.94
N HIS A 266 -15.42 -1.17 8.97
CA HIS A 266 -15.41 -2.06 10.12
C HIS A 266 -14.77 -1.38 11.33
N ARG A 267 -15.17 -1.82 12.51
CA ARG A 267 -14.53 -1.48 13.78
C ARG A 267 -14.36 -2.75 14.57
N TYR A 268 -13.27 -3.45 14.32
CA TYR A 268 -12.85 -4.59 15.10
C TYR A 268 -11.89 -4.14 16.20
N ASP A 269 -12.08 -4.66 17.41
CA ASP A 269 -11.26 -4.29 18.57
C ASP A 269 -10.22 -5.37 18.86
N TRP A 270 -8.95 -5.07 18.61
CA TRP A 270 -7.84 -5.97 18.90
C TRP A 270 -7.73 -6.38 20.37
N TRP A 271 -8.29 -5.60 21.28
CA TRP A 271 -8.25 -5.92 22.70
C TRP A 271 -9.45 -6.77 23.15
N ASN A 272 -10.49 -6.87 22.33
CA ASN A 272 -11.67 -7.70 22.57
C ASN A 272 -11.57 -9.02 21.80
N VAL A 273 -10.68 -9.91 22.26
CA VAL A 273 -10.34 -11.16 21.58
C VAL A 273 -10.89 -12.36 22.33
N PRO A 274 -11.55 -13.34 21.64
CA PRO A 274 -11.98 -14.57 22.26
C PRO A 274 -10.82 -15.35 22.88
N PRO A 275 -11.04 -16.13 23.94
CA PRO A 275 -9.98 -16.91 24.60
C PRO A 275 -9.29 -17.92 23.67
N ASP A 276 -9.99 -18.41 22.65
CA ASP A 276 -9.54 -19.36 21.64
C ASP A 276 -8.94 -18.72 20.37
N SER A 277 -8.74 -17.41 20.39
CA SER A 277 -8.15 -16.68 19.26
C SER A 277 -6.78 -17.25 18.85
N PRO A 278 -6.51 -17.39 17.54
CA PRO A 278 -5.22 -17.84 17.03
C PRO A 278 -4.09 -16.83 17.31
N LEU A 279 -4.44 -15.56 17.50
CA LEU A 279 -3.50 -14.50 17.85
C LEU A 279 -3.84 -13.96 19.23
N LYS A 280 -2.86 -14.01 20.12
CA LYS A 280 -3.01 -13.44 21.46
C LYS A 280 -3.13 -11.93 21.35
N THR A 281 -4.12 -11.40 22.06
CA THR A 281 -4.24 -9.94 22.21
C THR A 281 -3.00 -9.38 22.90
N ARG A 282 -2.55 -8.23 22.43
CA ARG A 282 -1.45 -7.48 23.07
C ARG A 282 -2.01 -6.23 23.72
N ILE A 283 -2.84 -6.43 24.75
CA ILE A 283 -3.25 -5.31 25.60
C ILE A 283 -1.96 -4.73 26.22
N PRO A 284 -1.66 -3.44 25.98
CA PRO A 284 -0.50 -2.80 26.59
C PRO A 284 -0.52 -2.94 28.12
N GLU A 285 0.64 -3.02 28.73
CA GLU A 285 0.75 -3.23 30.18
C GLU A 285 0.00 -2.17 30.99
N ALA A 286 0.02 -0.93 30.52
CA ALA A 286 -0.71 0.19 31.11
C ALA A 286 -2.23 -0.05 31.26
N PHE A 287 -2.81 -0.98 30.47
CA PHE A 287 -4.24 -1.25 30.46
C PHE A 287 -4.62 -2.67 30.87
N ARG A 288 -3.64 -3.50 31.18
CA ARG A 288 -3.83 -4.94 31.41
C ARG A 288 -4.77 -5.26 32.59
N ASN A 289 -4.84 -4.37 33.57
CA ASN A 289 -5.65 -4.53 34.79
C ASN A 289 -6.79 -3.51 34.86
N GLN A 290 -7.11 -2.83 33.77
CA GLN A 290 -8.20 -1.86 33.71
C GLN A 290 -9.44 -2.52 33.08
N ASP A 291 -10.62 -2.17 33.60
CA ASP A 291 -11.89 -2.52 32.95
C ASP A 291 -12.15 -1.55 31.80
N ILE A 292 -11.74 -1.94 30.59
CA ILE A 292 -11.86 -1.11 29.41
C ILE A 292 -13.01 -1.62 28.56
N ALA A 293 -14.01 -0.75 28.36
CA ALA A 293 -15.12 -1.04 27.47
C ALA A 293 -14.63 -1.37 26.05
N PRO A 294 -15.25 -2.34 25.35
CA PRO A 294 -14.94 -2.62 23.97
C PRO A 294 -15.10 -1.38 23.07
N ALA A 295 -14.09 -1.08 22.27
CA ALA A 295 -14.11 0.04 21.33
C ALA A 295 -14.74 -0.35 19.98
N GLY A 296 -14.96 -1.63 19.74
CA GLY A 296 -15.49 -2.17 18.50
C GLY A 296 -16.04 -3.59 18.66
N LYS A 297 -16.39 -4.19 17.53
CA LYS A 297 -16.82 -5.60 17.45
C LYS A 297 -15.65 -6.53 17.75
N GLN A 298 -15.97 -7.75 18.18
CA GLN A 298 -15.00 -8.81 18.27
C GLN A 298 -14.53 -9.21 16.87
N ILE A 299 -13.24 -9.54 16.75
CA ILE A 299 -12.64 -9.97 15.48
C ILE A 299 -13.20 -11.36 15.10
N PRO A 300 -13.70 -11.59 13.87
CA PRO A 300 -14.33 -12.84 13.45
C PRO A 300 -13.29 -13.93 13.10
N TRP A 301 -12.45 -14.34 14.05
CA TRP A 301 -11.38 -15.31 13.85
C TRP A 301 -11.84 -16.65 13.29
N SER A 302 -13.10 -17.05 13.52
CA SER A 302 -13.68 -18.27 12.97
C SER A 302 -13.78 -18.28 11.43
N GLU A 303 -13.68 -17.12 10.80
CA GLU A 303 -13.76 -16.95 9.34
C GLU A 303 -12.40 -17.06 8.64
N TRP A 304 -11.32 -17.19 9.40
CA TRP A 304 -9.96 -17.24 8.85
C TRP A 304 -9.14 -18.40 9.41
N ASP A 305 -8.85 -19.38 8.55
CA ASP A 305 -7.85 -20.41 8.84
C ASP A 305 -6.45 -19.85 8.59
N THR A 306 -5.83 -19.29 9.63
CA THR A 306 -4.49 -18.67 9.57
C THR A 306 -3.35 -19.67 9.29
N LYS A 307 -3.64 -20.99 9.34
CA LYS A 307 -2.66 -22.07 9.08
C LYS A 307 -2.78 -22.65 7.67
N ALA A 308 -3.85 -22.33 6.96
CA ALA A 308 -4.04 -22.81 5.60
C ALA A 308 -2.89 -22.31 4.70
N PRO A 309 -2.37 -23.16 3.80
CA PRO A 309 -1.37 -22.73 2.82
C PRO A 309 -1.98 -21.69 1.88
N VAL A 310 -1.21 -20.65 1.59
CA VAL A 310 -1.60 -19.53 0.72
C VAL A 310 -0.72 -19.52 -0.50
N SER A 311 -1.32 -19.40 -1.67
CA SER A 311 -0.62 -19.26 -2.96
C SER A 311 -0.72 -17.82 -3.46
N HIS A 312 0.35 -17.39 -4.14
CA HIS A 312 0.52 -16.05 -4.65
C HIS A 312 0.65 -16.05 -6.18
N TYR A 313 -0.30 -15.39 -6.86
CA TYR A 313 -0.31 -15.25 -8.32
C TYR A 313 -0.58 -13.79 -8.73
N ILE A 314 -0.07 -13.44 -9.91
CA ILE A 314 -0.47 -12.22 -10.61
C ILE A 314 -1.34 -12.62 -11.80
N VAL A 315 -2.52 -12.05 -11.85
CA VAL A 315 -3.46 -12.12 -12.99
C VAL A 315 -3.25 -10.87 -13.83
N HIS A 316 -2.78 -11.05 -15.06
CA HIS A 316 -2.68 -9.97 -16.03
C HIS A 316 -3.97 -9.87 -16.84
N LEU A 317 -4.59 -8.71 -16.81
CA LEU A 317 -5.71 -8.35 -17.68
C LEU A 317 -5.19 -7.42 -18.78
N SER A 318 -5.26 -7.85 -20.03
CA SER A 318 -4.87 -7.00 -21.15
C SER A 318 -5.77 -5.75 -21.23
N ARG A 319 -5.33 -4.74 -21.98
CA ARG A 319 -6.14 -3.54 -22.24
C ARG A 319 -7.53 -3.90 -22.79
N GLU A 320 -7.59 -4.82 -23.74
CA GLU A 320 -8.84 -5.27 -24.38
C GLU A 320 -9.74 -6.00 -23.38
N GLN A 321 -9.17 -6.82 -22.50
CA GLN A 321 -9.91 -7.50 -21.43
C GLN A 321 -10.46 -6.49 -20.42
N VAL A 322 -9.67 -5.48 -20.03
CA VAL A 322 -10.13 -4.40 -19.16
C VAL A 322 -11.30 -3.61 -19.78
N GLU A 323 -11.21 -3.25 -21.08
CA GLU A 323 -12.30 -2.56 -21.78
C GLU A 323 -13.56 -3.43 -21.88
N LYS A 324 -13.41 -4.74 -22.10
CA LYS A 324 -14.52 -5.68 -22.12
C LYS A 324 -15.21 -5.78 -20.77
N ILE A 325 -14.44 -5.96 -19.68
CA ILE A 325 -14.94 -5.98 -18.30
C ILE A 325 -15.69 -4.67 -18.00
N TRP A 326 -15.08 -3.54 -18.35
CA TRP A 326 -15.68 -2.22 -18.13
C TRP A 326 -16.97 -2.01 -18.91
N THR A 327 -17.02 -2.45 -20.17
CA THR A 327 -18.21 -2.40 -21.01
C THR A 327 -19.32 -3.28 -20.42
N GLN A 328 -19.00 -4.49 -19.98
CA GLN A 328 -19.95 -5.39 -19.31
C GLN A 328 -20.51 -4.79 -18.03
N ALA A 329 -19.64 -4.19 -17.18
CA ALA A 329 -20.08 -3.54 -15.95
C ALA A 329 -21.01 -2.34 -16.19
N ASN A 330 -20.84 -1.61 -17.31
CA ASN A 330 -21.67 -0.47 -17.69
C ASN A 330 -22.88 -0.84 -18.57
N ASN A 331 -23.05 -2.10 -18.96
CA ASN A 331 -24.15 -2.56 -19.80
C ASN A 331 -25.43 -2.75 -18.96
N VAL A 332 -25.96 -1.64 -18.44
CA VAL A 332 -27.24 -1.58 -17.74
C VAL A 332 -28.20 -0.78 -18.58
N SER A 333 -29.44 -1.29 -18.75
CA SER A 333 -30.57 -0.70 -19.46
C SER A 333 -30.66 0.83 -19.32
N ALA A 334 -31.03 1.51 -20.39
CA ALA A 334 -31.12 2.92 -20.75
C ALA A 334 -31.50 4.02 -19.73
N THR A 335 -31.47 3.78 -18.44
CA THR A 335 -31.86 4.74 -17.38
C THR A 335 -30.69 5.33 -16.57
N THR A 336 -29.44 4.99 -16.91
CA THR A 336 -28.26 5.47 -16.15
C THR A 336 -27.91 6.90 -16.58
N THR A 337 -28.15 7.85 -15.70
CA THR A 337 -27.73 9.26 -15.87
C THR A 337 -26.20 9.34 -15.99
N LYS A 338 -25.67 10.32 -16.75
CA LYS A 338 -24.22 10.56 -16.94
C LYS A 338 -23.42 10.65 -15.62
N THR A 339 -24.07 10.92 -14.51
CA THR A 339 -23.50 11.07 -13.16
C THR A 339 -23.09 9.74 -12.51
N ASN A 340 -23.55 8.60 -13.03
CA ASN A 340 -23.32 7.27 -12.42
C ASN A 340 -22.43 6.34 -13.26
N ARG A 341 -21.59 6.90 -14.15
CA ARG A 341 -20.70 6.08 -14.96
C ARG A 341 -19.63 5.42 -14.07
N LEU A 342 -19.51 4.09 -14.18
CA LEU A 342 -18.50 3.30 -13.48
C LEU A 342 -17.12 3.55 -14.06
N SER A 343 -16.10 3.55 -13.20
CA SER A 343 -14.70 3.60 -13.63
C SER A 343 -14.19 2.21 -14.01
N ARG A 344 -13.06 2.14 -14.70
CA ARG A 344 -12.38 0.88 -14.96
C ARG A 344 -11.97 0.19 -13.68
N HIS A 345 -11.58 0.95 -12.67
CA HIS A 345 -11.25 0.42 -11.33
C HIS A 345 -12.45 -0.30 -10.70
N ASP A 346 -13.66 0.31 -10.71
CA ASP A 346 -14.85 -0.34 -10.15
C ASP A 346 -15.15 -1.66 -10.85
N ALA A 347 -15.00 -1.68 -12.18
CA ALA A 347 -15.27 -2.85 -13.00
C ALA A 347 -14.25 -3.99 -12.76
N ILE A 348 -12.95 -3.66 -12.69
CA ILE A 348 -11.89 -4.62 -12.39
C ILE A 348 -12.08 -5.19 -10.99
N LEU A 349 -12.33 -4.34 -10.00
CA LEU A 349 -12.55 -4.76 -8.62
C LEU A 349 -13.77 -5.69 -8.52
N ALA A 350 -14.88 -5.34 -9.18
CA ALA A 350 -16.08 -6.18 -9.25
C ALA A 350 -15.77 -7.55 -9.87
N HIS A 351 -15.02 -7.57 -10.97
CA HIS A 351 -14.62 -8.77 -11.66
C HIS A 351 -13.77 -9.70 -10.79
N ILE A 352 -12.72 -9.17 -10.16
CA ILE A 352 -11.82 -9.94 -9.30
C ILE A 352 -12.53 -10.43 -8.04
N TRP A 353 -13.33 -9.57 -7.38
CA TRP A 353 -14.08 -9.96 -6.19
C TRP A 353 -15.11 -11.05 -6.48
N SER A 354 -15.84 -10.95 -7.60
CA SER A 354 -16.75 -11.99 -8.08
C SER A 354 -16.00 -13.30 -8.35
N SER A 355 -14.83 -13.25 -9.03
CA SER A 355 -14.02 -14.44 -9.33
C SER A 355 -13.51 -15.13 -8.06
N ILE A 356 -13.06 -14.36 -7.06
CA ILE A 356 -12.61 -14.90 -5.77
C ILE A 356 -13.78 -15.58 -5.05
N ASN A 357 -14.98 -14.97 -5.04
CA ASN A 357 -16.14 -15.56 -4.37
C ASN A 357 -16.65 -16.82 -5.07
N ARG A 358 -16.56 -16.93 -6.40
CA ARG A 358 -16.80 -18.19 -7.12
C ARG A 358 -15.78 -19.26 -6.71
N ALA A 359 -14.50 -18.90 -6.65
CA ALA A 359 -13.44 -19.81 -6.21
C ALA A 359 -13.65 -20.32 -4.77
N ARG A 360 -14.17 -19.46 -3.89
CA ARG A 360 -14.55 -19.77 -2.50
C ARG A 360 -15.89 -20.47 -2.38
N LYS A 361 -16.60 -20.73 -3.49
CA LYS A 361 -17.90 -21.40 -3.56
C LYS A 361 -19.03 -20.69 -2.78
N MET A 362 -19.04 -19.35 -2.86
CA MET A 362 -20.03 -18.52 -2.14
C MET A 362 -21.37 -18.35 -2.91
N GLN A 363 -21.56 -19.02 -4.06
CA GLN A 363 -22.71 -18.82 -4.95
C GLN A 363 -24.09 -19.14 -4.34
N HIS A 364 -24.13 -19.88 -3.25
CA HIS A 364 -25.36 -20.22 -2.53
C HIS A 364 -25.37 -19.69 -1.10
N ASP A 365 -24.37 -18.91 -0.73
CA ASP A 365 -24.24 -18.37 0.62
C ASP A 365 -25.03 -17.04 0.74
N PRO A 366 -26.10 -17.00 1.55
CA PRO A 366 -26.87 -15.78 1.78
C PRO A 366 -26.18 -14.81 2.74
N GLY A 367 -25.12 -15.24 3.41
CA GLY A 367 -24.38 -14.44 4.38
C GLY A 367 -23.53 -13.36 3.73
N PRO A 368 -23.14 -12.34 4.50
CA PRO A 368 -22.33 -11.24 3.98
C PRO A 368 -20.90 -11.70 3.64
N VAL A 369 -20.39 -11.17 2.55
CA VAL A 369 -18.98 -11.17 2.16
C VAL A 369 -18.50 -9.74 1.97
N HIS A 370 -17.25 -9.49 2.21
CA HIS A 370 -16.68 -8.16 2.39
C HIS A 370 -15.53 -7.91 1.43
N CYS A 371 -15.49 -6.71 0.86
CA CYS A 371 -14.33 -6.15 0.18
C CYS A 371 -13.88 -4.92 0.97
N ASP A 372 -12.81 -5.08 1.73
CA ASP A 372 -12.21 -4.03 2.54
C ASP A 372 -11.17 -3.30 1.67
N LEU A 373 -11.55 -2.13 1.15
CA LEU A 373 -10.78 -1.37 0.16
C LEU A 373 -10.02 -0.22 0.83
N ALA A 374 -8.71 -0.17 0.63
CA ALA A 374 -7.90 0.98 1.04
C ALA A 374 -8.30 2.24 0.26
N TYR A 375 -8.85 3.21 0.94
CA TYR A 375 -9.30 4.49 0.39
C TYR A 375 -8.35 5.61 0.81
N GLY A 376 -7.66 6.20 -0.17
CA GLY A 376 -6.77 7.35 0.07
C GLY A 376 -7.57 8.62 0.37
N CYS A 377 -7.29 9.25 1.50
CA CYS A 377 -8.05 10.41 2.00
C CYS A 377 -7.56 11.75 1.44
N ARG A 378 -6.40 11.82 0.75
CA ARG A 378 -5.86 13.10 0.22
C ARG A 378 -6.90 13.92 -0.56
N PRO A 379 -7.66 13.35 -1.52
CA PRO A 379 -8.65 14.13 -2.27
C PRO A 379 -9.81 14.64 -1.41
N ALA A 380 -10.22 13.89 -0.38
CA ALA A 380 -11.32 14.28 0.51
C ALA A 380 -10.97 15.49 1.38
N PHE A 381 -9.68 15.66 1.71
CA PHE A 381 -9.16 16.77 2.51
C PHE A 381 -8.43 17.83 1.66
N HIS A 382 -8.57 17.77 0.32
CA HIS A 382 -7.92 18.70 -0.62
C HIS A 382 -6.39 18.79 -0.45
N LEU A 383 -5.75 17.66 -0.10
CA LEU A 383 -4.31 17.54 0.02
C LEU A 383 -3.72 17.10 -1.33
N SER A 384 -2.52 17.58 -1.65
CA SER A 384 -1.83 17.23 -2.88
C SER A 384 -1.22 15.82 -2.81
N ASP A 385 -0.84 15.27 -3.97
CA ASP A 385 -0.13 13.99 -4.06
C ASP A 385 1.27 14.04 -3.44
N ALA A 386 1.84 15.23 -3.25
CA ALA A 386 3.10 15.46 -2.55
C ALA A 386 2.97 15.44 -1.02
N PHE A 387 1.76 15.29 -0.48
CA PHE A 387 1.55 15.22 0.97
C PHE A 387 1.98 13.86 1.50
N MET A 388 2.98 13.86 2.39
CA MET A 388 3.60 12.66 2.96
C MET A 388 2.84 12.17 4.17
N GLY A 389 2.75 10.85 4.32
CA GLY A 389 2.08 10.15 5.41
C GLY A 389 1.30 8.92 4.94
N SER A 390 0.55 8.32 5.85
CA SER A 390 -0.29 7.13 5.60
C SER A 390 -1.78 7.50 5.70
N LEU A 391 -2.27 8.20 4.68
CA LEU A 391 -3.59 8.84 4.70
C LEU A 391 -4.66 7.94 4.11
N SER A 392 -4.91 6.79 4.73
CA SER A 392 -5.92 5.85 4.23
C SER A 392 -6.85 5.34 5.32
N VAL A 393 -8.08 5.02 4.93
CA VAL A 393 -9.06 4.27 5.72
C VAL A 393 -9.47 3.02 4.95
N MET A 394 -9.83 1.95 5.64
CA MET A 394 -10.36 0.75 4.99
C MET A 394 -11.88 0.86 4.87
N VAL A 395 -12.36 0.93 3.64
CA VAL A 395 -13.80 1.05 3.33
C VAL A 395 -14.36 -0.32 3.07
N ASN A 396 -15.40 -0.70 3.80
CA ASN A 396 -16.07 -1.99 3.62
C ASN A 396 -17.19 -1.90 2.58
N VAL A 397 -17.08 -2.67 1.53
CA VAL A 397 -18.16 -2.97 0.60
C VAL A 397 -18.72 -4.34 0.94
N GLU A 398 -20.02 -4.41 1.24
CA GLU A 398 -20.70 -5.62 1.68
C GLU A 398 -21.79 -6.04 0.69
N MET A 399 -21.84 -7.33 0.37
CA MET A 399 -22.91 -7.98 -0.39
C MET A 399 -23.12 -9.40 0.10
N ALA A 400 -24.26 -10.03 -0.21
CA ALA A 400 -24.42 -11.46 0.02
C ALA A 400 -23.54 -12.27 -0.96
N GLY A 401 -22.98 -13.39 -0.51
CA GLY A 401 -22.14 -14.25 -1.36
C GLY A 401 -22.86 -14.68 -2.64
N ALA A 402 -24.14 -14.99 -2.55
CA ALA A 402 -24.99 -15.37 -3.68
C ALA A 402 -25.17 -14.26 -4.73
N GLU A 403 -25.05 -12.98 -4.35
CA GLU A 403 -25.18 -11.83 -5.26
C GLU A 403 -23.92 -11.59 -6.10
N LEU A 404 -22.79 -12.20 -5.72
CA LEU A 404 -21.47 -11.91 -6.30
C LEU A 404 -21.04 -12.89 -7.40
N THR A 405 -21.83 -13.87 -7.77
CA THR A 405 -21.33 -15.00 -8.55
C THR A 405 -21.70 -14.93 -10.03
N THR A 406 -22.62 -15.74 -10.47
CA THR A 406 -23.00 -15.86 -11.88
C THR A 406 -24.50 -15.91 -12.02
N THR A 407 -25.01 -15.46 -13.19
CA THR A 407 -26.34 -15.80 -13.67
C THR A 407 -26.23 -16.70 -14.90
N ALA A 408 -27.13 -17.67 -15.06
CA ALA A 408 -27.27 -18.39 -16.31
C ALA A 408 -28.09 -17.53 -17.28
N ASN A 409 -27.58 -17.36 -18.53
CA ASN A 409 -28.39 -16.78 -19.63
C ASN A 409 -29.40 -17.81 -20.14
N SER A 410 -30.26 -17.33 -21.05
CA SER A 410 -31.28 -18.17 -21.75
C SER A 410 -30.71 -19.44 -22.38
N ASP A 411 -29.41 -19.44 -22.73
CA ASP A 411 -28.71 -20.55 -23.36
C ASP A 411 -27.95 -21.44 -22.32
N GLY A 412 -28.19 -21.23 -21.01
CA GLY A 412 -27.57 -21.98 -19.93
C GLY A 412 -26.07 -21.67 -19.71
N LYS A 413 -25.52 -20.65 -20.41
CA LYS A 413 -24.13 -20.22 -20.23
C LYS A 413 -24.02 -19.30 -19.01
N GLU A 414 -23.15 -19.64 -18.08
CA GLU A 414 -22.85 -18.78 -16.92
C GLU A 414 -22.18 -17.49 -17.34
N THR A 415 -22.65 -16.37 -16.80
CA THR A 415 -22.06 -15.04 -16.97
C THR A 415 -21.86 -14.36 -15.63
N ALA A 416 -20.75 -13.64 -15.48
CA ALA A 416 -20.49 -12.86 -14.27
C ALA A 416 -21.47 -11.70 -14.13
N VAL A 417 -22.01 -11.49 -12.93
CA VAL A 417 -22.94 -10.40 -12.61
C VAL A 417 -22.15 -9.16 -12.21
N LEU A 418 -21.52 -8.47 -13.17
CA LEU A 418 -20.66 -7.33 -12.88
C LEU A 418 -21.40 -6.02 -12.53
N PRO A 419 -22.51 -5.63 -13.23
CA PRO A 419 -23.13 -4.34 -13.01
C PRO A 419 -23.55 -4.07 -11.55
N PRO A 420 -24.31 -4.92 -10.85
CA PRO A 420 -24.73 -4.64 -9.48
C PRO A 420 -23.55 -4.58 -8.51
N ILE A 421 -22.51 -5.39 -8.71
CA ILE A 421 -21.31 -5.40 -7.86
C ILE A 421 -20.55 -4.07 -8.04
N ALA A 422 -20.26 -3.68 -9.28
CA ALA A 422 -19.54 -2.45 -9.58
C ALA A 422 -20.31 -1.20 -9.12
N HIS A 423 -21.64 -1.21 -9.23
CA HIS A 423 -22.48 -0.15 -8.68
C HIS A 423 -22.45 -0.09 -7.16
N ARG A 424 -22.47 -1.23 -6.46
CA ARG A 424 -22.34 -1.27 -5.00
C ARG A 424 -20.99 -0.68 -4.55
N ILE A 425 -19.91 -1.07 -5.21
CA ILE A 425 -18.57 -0.50 -4.97
C ILE A 425 -18.60 1.02 -5.16
N ARG A 426 -19.09 1.48 -6.30
CA ARG A 426 -19.17 2.92 -6.61
C ARG A 426 -20.01 3.68 -5.60
N GLN A 427 -21.19 3.18 -5.25
CA GLN A 427 -22.06 3.81 -4.26
C GLN A 427 -21.40 3.93 -2.88
N THR A 428 -20.69 2.88 -2.44
CA THR A 428 -19.96 2.90 -1.17
C THR A 428 -18.86 3.95 -1.18
N LEU A 429 -18.04 4.02 -2.24
CA LEU A 429 -16.99 5.03 -2.38
C LEU A 429 -17.54 6.46 -2.45
N LEU A 430 -18.69 6.67 -3.11
CA LEU A 430 -19.34 7.97 -3.21
C LEU A 430 -19.87 8.47 -1.84
N GLN A 431 -20.16 7.57 -0.89
CA GLN A 431 -20.55 7.99 0.47
C GLN A 431 -19.43 8.75 1.17
N LEU A 432 -18.17 8.41 0.92
CA LEU A 432 -17.03 9.13 1.49
C LEU A 432 -16.73 10.41 0.70
N LYS A 433 -16.68 10.28 -0.63
CA LYS A 433 -16.34 11.39 -1.53
C LYS A 433 -17.32 12.56 -1.39
N ASN A 434 -18.63 12.27 -1.32
CA ASN A 434 -19.68 13.29 -1.27
C ASN A 434 -19.96 13.81 0.15
N HIS A 435 -19.43 13.15 1.18
CA HIS A 435 -19.66 13.50 2.57
C HIS A 435 -18.34 13.57 3.36
N PRO A 436 -17.41 14.49 3.01
CA PRO A 436 -16.11 14.60 3.70
C PRO A 436 -16.27 14.91 5.20
N ALA A 437 -17.37 15.53 5.62
CA ALA A 437 -17.69 15.74 7.03
C ALA A 437 -17.73 14.46 7.86
N ARG A 438 -18.06 13.31 7.26
CA ARG A 438 -18.02 12.00 7.95
C ARG A 438 -16.59 11.54 8.21
N LEU A 439 -15.66 11.81 7.28
CA LEU A 439 -14.24 11.55 7.50
C LEU A 439 -13.67 12.50 8.56
N ALA A 440 -14.07 13.78 8.55
CA ALA A 440 -13.70 14.73 9.61
C ALA A 440 -14.21 14.27 10.99
N ALA A 441 -15.45 13.76 11.07
CA ALA A 441 -15.99 13.13 12.27
C ALA A 441 -15.20 11.86 12.68
N HIS A 442 -14.74 11.07 11.71
CA HIS A 442 -13.90 9.91 11.98
C HIS A 442 -12.55 10.30 12.59
N LEU A 443 -11.91 11.37 12.11
CA LEU A 443 -10.70 11.93 12.74
C LEU A 443 -10.98 12.37 14.18
N HIS A 444 -12.09 13.07 14.42
CA HIS A 444 -12.51 13.42 15.77
C HIS A 444 -12.60 12.19 16.67
N ARG A 445 -13.27 11.13 16.20
CA ARG A 445 -13.38 9.89 16.96
C ARG A 445 -12.02 9.24 17.24
N LEU A 446 -11.13 9.18 16.23
CA LEU A 446 -9.77 8.65 16.41
C LEU A 446 -8.97 9.43 17.45
N ALA A 447 -9.17 10.74 17.54
CA ALA A 447 -8.51 11.58 18.54
C ALA A 447 -8.85 11.17 19.99
N TYR A 448 -9.98 10.52 20.22
CA TYR A 448 -10.42 10.06 21.55
C TYR A 448 -10.33 8.54 21.75
N GLU A 449 -9.89 7.78 20.72
CA GLU A 449 -9.59 6.36 20.95
C GLU A 449 -8.43 6.22 21.94
N THR A 450 -8.56 5.28 22.89
CA THR A 450 -7.51 5.00 23.88
C THR A 450 -6.19 4.67 23.20
N SER A 451 -6.26 3.92 22.08
CA SER A 451 -5.13 3.65 21.19
C SER A 451 -5.67 3.53 19.77
N PRO A 452 -5.24 4.36 18.80
CA PRO A 452 -5.71 4.27 17.42
C PRO A 452 -5.47 2.89 16.79
N GLN A 453 -4.39 2.23 17.15
CA GLN A 453 -3.98 0.91 16.65
C GLN A 453 -4.90 -0.22 17.16
N ARG A 454 -5.68 0.03 18.20
CA ARG A 454 -6.67 -0.91 18.74
C ARG A 454 -7.77 -1.24 17.73
N ILE A 455 -8.09 -0.27 16.86
CA ILE A 455 -9.20 -0.38 15.92
C ILE A 455 -8.71 -0.87 14.57
N TRP A 456 -9.23 -2.02 14.15
CA TRP A 456 -8.98 -2.61 12.86
C TRP A 456 -10.20 -2.42 11.95
N GLN A 457 -9.96 -1.92 10.73
CA GLN A 457 -11.03 -1.53 9.82
C GLN A 457 -11.28 -2.51 8.68
N GLY A 458 -10.54 -3.61 8.61
CA GLY A 458 -10.70 -4.66 7.63
C GLY A 458 -10.40 -6.03 8.23
N PHE A 459 -10.63 -7.09 7.48
CA PHE A 459 -10.28 -8.44 7.89
C PHE A 459 -9.85 -9.29 6.69
N LEU A 460 -9.49 -10.53 6.95
CA LEU A 460 -9.01 -11.51 5.97
C LEU A 460 -9.77 -12.83 6.16
N GLY A 461 -9.45 -13.85 5.35
CA GLY A 461 -10.05 -15.16 5.44
C GLY A 461 -11.19 -15.37 4.44
N SER A 462 -12.05 -16.37 4.71
CA SER A 462 -12.96 -16.91 3.71
C SER A 462 -14.06 -15.93 3.25
N ARG A 463 -14.43 -14.95 4.08
CA ARG A 463 -15.50 -13.98 3.78
C ARG A 463 -15.00 -12.58 3.43
N HIS A 464 -13.72 -12.33 3.59
CA HIS A 464 -13.10 -11.03 3.37
C HIS A 464 -12.08 -11.06 2.23
N VAL A 465 -11.98 -9.97 1.51
CA VAL A 465 -10.81 -9.61 0.70
C VAL A 465 -10.36 -8.22 1.11
N MET A 466 -9.08 -8.04 1.35
CA MET A 466 -8.49 -6.73 1.62
C MET A 466 -7.76 -6.27 0.37
N VAL A 467 -8.21 -5.16 -0.18
CA VAL A 467 -7.73 -4.66 -1.46
C VAL A 467 -6.99 -3.35 -1.28
N THR A 468 -5.74 -3.34 -1.71
CA THR A 468 -5.00 -2.09 -1.94
C THR A 468 -4.88 -1.83 -3.43
N THR A 469 -4.87 -0.55 -3.84
CA THR A 469 -4.75 -0.19 -5.24
C THR A 469 -3.65 0.84 -5.44
N TRP A 470 -2.77 0.57 -6.40
CA TRP A 470 -1.68 1.43 -6.83
C TRP A 470 -1.93 1.98 -8.24
N ALA A 471 -3.17 1.88 -8.69
CA ALA A 471 -3.63 2.50 -9.93
C ALA A 471 -3.40 4.01 -9.89
N CYS A 472 -2.92 4.57 -10.98
CA CYS A 472 -2.60 5.99 -11.11
C CYS A 472 -1.46 6.51 -10.18
N ALA A 473 -0.76 5.62 -9.48
CA ALA A 473 0.38 6.03 -8.65
C ALA A 473 1.66 6.26 -9.48
N GLY A 474 1.65 5.86 -10.75
CA GLY A 474 2.79 5.98 -11.66
C GLY A 474 3.97 5.10 -11.23
N LEU A 475 3.67 3.84 -10.98
CA LEU A 475 4.64 2.81 -10.54
C LEU A 475 5.82 2.67 -11.51
N TYR A 476 5.58 2.92 -12.80
CA TYR A 476 6.57 2.86 -13.87
C TYR A 476 7.09 4.24 -14.29
N ASP A 477 6.64 5.34 -13.69
CA ASP A 477 7.17 6.70 -13.92
C ASP A 477 8.48 6.96 -13.13
N VAL A 478 9.30 5.93 -12.98
CA VAL A 478 10.55 5.95 -12.20
C VAL A 478 11.71 5.73 -13.17
N ASP A 479 12.51 6.78 -13.42
CA ASP A 479 13.64 6.74 -14.32
C ASP A 479 14.89 7.32 -13.63
N PHE A 480 15.82 6.45 -13.24
CA PHE A 480 17.09 6.83 -12.62
C PHE A 480 18.15 7.30 -13.63
N GLY A 481 17.87 7.25 -14.94
CA GLY A 481 18.83 7.58 -15.99
C GLY A 481 19.93 6.52 -16.22
N LEU A 482 19.82 5.36 -15.58
CA LEU A 482 20.84 4.30 -15.60
C LEU A 482 20.63 3.26 -16.72
N GLY A 483 19.42 3.17 -17.22
CA GLY A 483 19.02 2.27 -18.30
C GLY A 483 19.28 2.85 -19.68
N PRO A 484 19.12 2.03 -20.73
CA PRO A 484 19.20 2.50 -22.11
C PRO A 484 18.10 3.54 -22.40
N LEU A 485 18.40 4.53 -23.24
CA LEU A 485 17.44 5.58 -23.62
C LEU A 485 16.10 5.05 -24.14
N SER A 486 16.11 3.84 -24.72
CA SER A 486 14.92 3.14 -25.19
C SER A 486 14.13 2.43 -24.09
N SER A 487 14.69 2.30 -22.87
CA SER A 487 14.08 1.57 -21.76
C SER A 487 14.55 2.16 -20.42
N SER A 488 14.26 3.44 -20.21
CA SER A 488 14.70 4.15 -18.99
C SER A 488 13.83 3.84 -17.76
N SER A 489 12.58 3.38 -17.96
CA SER A 489 11.68 2.97 -16.89
C SER A 489 11.97 1.55 -16.37
N ALA A 490 11.42 1.22 -15.21
CA ALA A 490 11.51 -0.14 -14.69
C ALA A 490 10.88 -1.16 -15.66
N ARG A 491 11.56 -2.29 -15.85
CA ARG A 491 11.04 -3.44 -16.61
C ARG A 491 9.84 -4.06 -15.91
N TYR A 492 9.88 -4.11 -14.59
CA TYR A 492 8.82 -4.60 -13.74
C TYR A 492 8.90 -3.97 -12.35
N ALA A 493 7.75 -3.77 -11.75
CA ALA A 493 7.65 -3.30 -10.38
C ALA A 493 6.52 -4.00 -9.64
N ASP A 494 6.73 -4.29 -8.35
CA ASP A 494 5.75 -4.98 -7.52
C ASP A 494 5.73 -4.48 -6.08
N GLY A 495 4.53 -4.56 -5.48
CA GLY A 495 4.35 -4.41 -4.05
C GLY A 495 4.66 -5.69 -3.30
N ILE A 496 5.31 -5.56 -2.16
CA ILE A 496 5.61 -6.71 -1.31
C ILE A 496 4.57 -6.77 -0.21
N LEU A 497 3.60 -7.64 -0.39
CA LEU A 497 2.54 -7.92 0.58
C LEU A 497 2.86 -9.17 1.40
N ALA A 498 2.16 -9.32 2.55
CA ALA A 498 2.17 -10.58 3.28
C ALA A 498 1.49 -11.69 2.48
N ASN A 499 1.95 -12.92 2.65
CA ASN A 499 1.30 -14.07 2.06
C ASN A 499 0.11 -14.53 2.93
N LEU A 500 -0.99 -13.74 2.91
CA LEU A 500 -2.19 -13.94 3.72
C LEU A 500 -3.43 -14.10 2.85
N ASP A 501 -4.32 -15.03 3.21
CA ASP A 501 -5.53 -15.35 2.45
C ASP A 501 -6.48 -14.15 2.35
N GLY A 502 -6.73 -13.69 1.13
CA GLY A 502 -7.65 -12.59 0.83
C GLY A 502 -6.96 -11.24 0.57
N LEU A 503 -5.61 -11.17 0.53
CA LEU A 503 -4.91 -9.95 0.12
C LEU A 503 -4.89 -9.79 -1.41
N VAL A 504 -5.23 -8.59 -1.89
CA VAL A 504 -5.26 -8.24 -3.31
C VAL A 504 -4.61 -6.88 -3.52
N LEU A 505 -3.73 -6.78 -4.53
CA LEU A 505 -3.18 -5.52 -5.01
C LEU A 505 -3.52 -5.33 -6.48
N ILE A 506 -4.19 -4.23 -6.81
CA ILE A 506 -4.47 -3.81 -8.20
C ILE A 506 -3.45 -2.74 -8.59
N LYS A 507 -2.72 -2.96 -9.67
CA LYS A 507 -1.67 -2.04 -10.14
C LYS A 507 -1.59 -1.95 -11.65
N GLU A 508 -0.89 -0.93 -12.15
CA GLU A 508 -0.53 -0.81 -13.55
C GLU A 508 0.28 -2.04 -14.01
N ALA A 509 0.05 -2.51 -15.22
CA ALA A 509 0.92 -3.50 -15.84
C ALA A 509 2.20 -2.85 -16.40
N PRO A 510 3.31 -3.62 -16.55
CA PRO A 510 4.54 -3.09 -17.11
C PRO A 510 4.34 -2.56 -18.54
N PRO A 511 5.05 -1.49 -18.92
CA PRO A 511 5.01 -0.95 -20.28
C PRO A 511 5.42 -2.02 -21.30
N SER A 512 4.75 -2.04 -22.44
CA SER A 512 5.08 -2.97 -23.53
C SER A 512 6.47 -2.65 -24.11
N PRO A 513 7.30 -3.65 -24.39
CA PRO A 513 8.58 -3.46 -25.06
C PRO A 513 8.48 -3.10 -26.55
N SER A 514 7.26 -3.08 -27.14
CA SER A 514 7.07 -2.87 -28.56
C SER A 514 7.46 -1.46 -29.03
N PRO A 515 8.31 -1.32 -30.10
CA PRO A 515 8.67 -0.02 -30.66
C PRO A 515 7.46 0.77 -31.22
N SER A 516 6.43 0.08 -31.73
CA SER A 516 5.23 0.69 -32.31
C SER A 516 4.36 1.40 -31.27
N ASP A 517 4.32 0.88 -30.05
CA ASP A 517 3.55 1.48 -28.96
C ASP A 517 4.24 2.74 -28.41
N ARG A 518 5.58 2.77 -28.40
CA ARG A 518 6.37 3.93 -27.96
C ARG A 518 6.28 5.13 -28.89
N GLU A 519 6.21 4.93 -30.20
CA GLU A 519 6.05 6.03 -31.18
C GLU A 519 4.70 6.72 -31.07
N SER A 520 3.65 6.00 -30.68
CA SER A 520 2.33 6.58 -30.43
C SER A 520 2.27 7.38 -29.13
N GLU A 521 3.05 7.02 -28.12
CA GLU A 521 3.11 7.74 -26.83
C GLU A 521 3.89 9.06 -26.92
N VAL A 522 4.94 9.13 -27.74
CA VAL A 522 5.76 10.35 -27.92
C VAL A 522 5.03 11.44 -28.72
N ARG A 523 4.08 11.07 -29.57
CA ARG A 523 3.35 12.02 -30.44
C ARG A 523 2.09 12.60 -29.83
N HIS A 524 1.56 12.01 -28.76
CA HIS A 524 0.42 12.57 -28.06
C HIS A 524 0.92 13.20 -26.76
N CYS A 525 0.87 14.54 -26.71
CA CYS A 525 0.90 15.31 -25.47
C CYS A 525 0.17 14.51 -24.40
N ARG A 526 0.84 14.14 -23.29
CA ARG A 526 0.33 13.26 -22.22
C ARG A 526 -1.08 13.69 -21.81
N VAL A 527 -2.08 13.25 -22.54
CA VAL A 527 -3.38 12.97 -21.93
C VAL A 527 -3.04 11.97 -20.85
N PRO A 528 -3.48 12.12 -19.58
CA PRO A 528 -3.24 11.11 -18.57
C PRO A 528 -3.71 9.79 -19.17
N SER A 529 -2.76 9.03 -19.73
CA SER A 529 -3.07 7.77 -20.40
C SER A 529 -3.72 6.97 -19.31
N ALA A 530 -4.89 6.44 -19.60
CA ALA A 530 -5.56 5.64 -18.64
C ALA A 530 -4.51 4.68 -18.08
N TRP A 531 -4.33 4.65 -16.76
CA TRP A 531 -3.41 3.76 -16.04
C TRP A 531 -3.53 2.29 -16.51
N THR A 532 -4.55 1.99 -17.29
CA THR A 532 -4.84 0.71 -17.96
C THR A 532 -4.23 0.61 -19.37
N GLY A 533 -3.40 1.57 -19.80
CA GLY A 533 -2.88 1.63 -21.18
C GLY A 533 -2.12 0.37 -21.62
N HIS A 534 -1.37 -0.23 -20.71
CA HIS A 534 -0.64 -1.49 -20.91
C HIS A 534 -1.35 -2.70 -20.26
N GLY A 535 -2.63 -2.58 -19.89
CA GLY A 535 -3.34 -3.56 -19.09
C GLY A 535 -3.17 -3.33 -17.60
N VAL A 536 -3.61 -4.30 -16.81
CA VAL A 536 -3.61 -4.25 -15.34
C VAL A 536 -3.08 -5.57 -14.78
N ASP A 537 -2.18 -5.48 -13.84
CA ASP A 537 -1.72 -6.63 -13.05
C ASP A 537 -2.47 -6.64 -11.71
N VAL A 538 -3.07 -7.77 -11.38
CA VAL A 538 -3.73 -8.00 -10.10
C VAL A 538 -2.97 -9.08 -9.35
N GLN A 539 -2.29 -8.67 -8.28
CA GLN A 539 -1.63 -9.58 -7.36
C GLN A 539 -2.67 -10.14 -6.39
N ILE A 540 -2.72 -11.46 -6.27
CA ILE A 540 -3.73 -12.15 -5.48
C ILE A 540 -3.06 -13.18 -4.57
N HIS A 541 -3.37 -13.11 -3.29
CA HIS A 541 -3.00 -14.10 -2.29
C HIS A 541 -4.27 -14.79 -1.81
N LEU A 542 -4.39 -16.09 -2.04
CA LEU A 542 -5.53 -16.87 -1.60
C LEU A 542 -5.07 -18.20 -1.02
N ARG A 543 -5.88 -18.75 -0.13
CA ARG A 543 -5.77 -20.16 0.27
C ARG A 543 -5.57 -21.02 -0.98
N SER A 544 -4.56 -21.89 -0.97
CA SER A 544 -4.08 -22.60 -2.17
C SER A 544 -5.17 -23.37 -2.90
N GLU A 545 -6.14 -23.96 -2.19
CA GLU A 545 -7.28 -24.63 -2.81
C GLU A 545 -8.20 -23.68 -3.59
N ASP A 546 -8.43 -22.47 -3.04
CA ASP A 546 -9.26 -21.45 -3.68
C ASP A 546 -8.51 -20.86 -4.88
N MET A 547 -7.20 -20.65 -4.76
CA MET A 547 -6.35 -20.24 -5.86
C MET A 547 -6.42 -21.23 -7.03
N LEU A 548 -6.32 -22.54 -6.77
CA LEU A 548 -6.45 -23.54 -7.83
C LEU A 548 -7.80 -23.50 -8.54
N ARG A 549 -8.89 -23.18 -7.84
CA ARG A 549 -10.20 -22.99 -8.45
C ARG A 549 -10.28 -21.69 -9.24
N LEU A 550 -9.72 -20.61 -8.69
CA LEU A 550 -9.65 -19.33 -9.37
C LEU A 550 -8.93 -19.42 -10.72
N LEU A 551 -7.76 -20.07 -10.75
CA LEU A 551 -6.96 -20.22 -11.97
C LEU A 551 -7.64 -21.10 -13.05
N ARG A 552 -8.63 -21.90 -12.67
CA ARG A 552 -9.43 -22.75 -13.59
C ARG A 552 -10.77 -22.12 -13.98
N ASP A 553 -11.11 -20.97 -13.39
CA ASP A 553 -12.35 -20.28 -13.70
C ASP A 553 -12.30 -19.71 -15.13
N PRO A 554 -13.14 -20.19 -16.07
CA PRO A 554 -13.14 -19.70 -17.45
C PRO A 554 -13.55 -18.23 -17.57
N LEU A 555 -14.16 -17.66 -16.52
CA LEU A 555 -14.55 -16.25 -16.50
C LEU A 555 -13.45 -15.33 -15.98
N LEU A 556 -12.33 -15.87 -15.45
CA LEU A 556 -11.25 -15.05 -14.89
C LEU A 556 -10.55 -14.20 -15.95
N LEU A 557 -10.25 -14.79 -17.10
CA LEU A 557 -9.66 -14.10 -18.25
C LEU A 557 -10.72 -14.05 -19.38
N PRO A 558 -11.41 -12.91 -19.57
CA PRO A 558 -12.40 -12.79 -20.66
C PRO A 558 -11.74 -12.98 -22.02
N ASP A 559 -12.37 -13.78 -22.90
CA ASP A 559 -11.89 -13.98 -24.26
C ASP A 559 -11.77 -12.62 -24.96
N THR A 560 -10.65 -12.38 -25.61
CA THR A 560 -10.46 -11.27 -26.56
C THR A 560 -10.89 -11.76 -27.94
N MET A 561 -11.87 -11.08 -28.56
CA MET A 561 -12.28 -11.41 -29.94
C MET A 561 -11.18 -11.04 -30.93
#